data_37a807a9d14d6eedbeec1f9d1d624527
#
_entry.id   37a807a9d14d6eedbeec1f9d1d624527
#
_cell.length_a   1.000
_cell.length_b   1.000
_cell.length_c   1.000
_cell.angle_alpha   90.00
_cell.angle_beta   90.00
_cell.angle_gamma   90.00
#
_symmetry.space_group_name_H-M   'P 1'
#
loop_
_entity.id
_entity.type
_entity.pdbx_description
1 polymer ?
#
loop_
_entity_poly.entity_id
_entity_poly.type
_entity_poly.pdbx_seq_one_letter_code
_entity_poly.pdbx_strand_id
1 'polypeptide(L)'
;CKKKTIVIPNCFPNISKPIERTDKDIKTIITVGRFEPQKDYLTAIKTIADLRKTRQDFVFTIIGHGHIETQVRDWVEEYGLTNYTQILIAPDNVQEILKSADIYLSTSLFEGTSNSIMEAMNWSIPVVATNVGDNNQLIKDSWNGYLISIGDYKKLSEHLLKLLHDDKLRIEMGIRGNERLHNYSVERFVENYSKVLEK
;
A
#
# COMPACT_ATOMS: atom_id res chain seq x y z
N CYS A 1 24.95 -31.60 5.32
CA CYS A 1 23.46 -31.45 5.37
C CYS A 1 23.08 -30.05 4.91
N LYS A 2 22.42 -29.92 3.75
CA LYS A 2 21.76 -28.67 3.39
C LYS A 2 20.55 -28.53 4.34
N LYS A 3 20.60 -27.60 5.29
CA LYS A 3 19.43 -27.25 6.10
C LYS A 3 18.32 -26.76 5.14
N LYS A 4 17.20 -27.45 5.11
CA LYS A 4 16.02 -26.97 4.39
C LYS A 4 15.43 -25.80 5.18
N THR A 5 15.49 -24.61 4.62
CA THR A 5 14.78 -23.44 5.17
C THR A 5 13.38 -23.40 4.57
N ILE A 6 12.36 -23.27 5.40
CA ILE A 6 10.97 -23.08 5.02
C ILE A 6 10.59 -21.68 5.48
N VAL A 7 10.08 -20.88 4.56
CA VAL A 7 9.57 -19.54 4.88
C VAL A 7 8.06 -19.64 5.04
N ILE A 8 7.56 -19.20 6.19
CA ILE A 8 6.13 -19.06 6.47
C ILE A 8 5.85 -17.56 6.56
N PRO A 9 5.05 -16.98 5.66
CA PRO A 9 4.74 -15.56 5.69
C PRO A 9 3.91 -15.21 6.93
N ASN A 10 3.89 -13.93 7.31
CA ASN A 10 2.98 -13.42 8.33
C ASN A 10 1.53 -13.72 7.98
N CYS A 11 0.69 -13.93 9.00
CA CYS A 11 -0.76 -14.03 8.81
C CYS A 11 -1.44 -12.68 9.09
N PHE A 12 -2.64 -12.53 8.55
CA PHE A 12 -3.52 -11.40 8.82
C PHE A 12 -4.76 -11.89 9.59
N PRO A 13 -4.96 -11.38 10.82
CA PRO A 13 -6.13 -11.75 11.61
C PRO A 13 -7.38 -11.01 11.12
N ASN A 14 -8.54 -11.65 11.22
CA ASN A 14 -9.85 -11.01 11.01
C ASN A 14 -10.03 -10.34 9.65
N ILE A 15 -9.93 -11.12 8.57
CA ILE A 15 -10.15 -10.61 7.21
C ILE A 15 -11.61 -10.19 7.05
N SER A 16 -11.80 -8.94 6.68
CA SER A 16 -13.13 -8.36 6.44
C SER A 16 -13.74 -8.88 5.14
N LYS A 17 -15.05 -8.84 5.01
CA LYS A 17 -15.69 -9.02 3.71
C LYS A 17 -15.29 -7.88 2.77
N PRO A 18 -15.26 -8.13 1.45
CA PRO A 18 -15.03 -7.07 0.48
C PRO A 18 -15.96 -5.89 0.71
N ILE A 19 -15.43 -4.68 0.59
CA ILE A 19 -16.21 -3.45 0.76
C ILE A 19 -16.66 -2.97 -0.60
N GLU A 20 -17.98 -2.76 -0.76
CA GLU A 20 -18.50 -2.02 -1.89
C GLU A 20 -18.11 -0.54 -1.75
N ARG A 21 -17.38 -0.04 -2.74
CA ARG A 21 -16.94 1.36 -2.76
C ARG A 21 -17.85 2.16 -3.67
N THR A 22 -18.31 3.29 -3.14
CA THR A 22 -19.01 4.29 -3.93
C THR A 22 -18.00 5.20 -4.61
N ASP A 23 -18.37 5.69 -5.78
CA ASP A 23 -17.58 6.71 -6.45
C ASP A 23 -17.60 8.03 -5.65
N LYS A 24 -16.48 8.75 -5.70
CA LYS A 24 -16.28 10.05 -5.04
C LYS A 24 -15.67 11.03 -6.04
N ASP A 25 -16.04 12.28 -5.95
CA ASP A 25 -15.46 13.34 -6.78
C ASP A 25 -13.96 13.52 -6.50
N ILE A 26 -13.57 13.45 -5.22
CA ILE A 26 -12.17 13.55 -4.79
C ILE A 26 -11.72 12.19 -4.26
N LYS A 27 -10.68 11.62 -4.88
CA LYS A 27 -10.09 10.35 -4.46
C LYS A 27 -8.99 10.55 -3.43
N THR A 28 -8.82 9.58 -2.54
CA THR A 28 -7.75 9.57 -1.55
C THR A 28 -6.70 8.52 -1.90
N ILE A 29 -5.47 8.98 -2.15
CA ILE A 29 -4.28 8.14 -2.22
C ILE A 29 -3.65 8.13 -0.83
N ILE A 30 -3.36 6.98 -0.26
CA ILE A 30 -2.85 6.87 1.10
C ILE A 30 -1.56 6.05 1.17
N THR A 31 -0.67 6.45 2.07
CA THR A 31 0.48 5.64 2.51
C THR A 31 0.53 5.59 4.04
N VAL A 32 0.86 4.43 4.60
CA VAL A 32 0.94 4.22 6.04
C VAL A 32 2.27 3.56 6.38
N GLY A 33 3.04 4.16 7.29
CA GLY A 33 4.31 3.59 7.69
C GLY A 33 5.12 4.50 8.61
N ARG A 34 6.15 3.94 9.25
CA ARG A 34 7.09 4.74 10.03
C ARG A 34 7.82 5.74 9.14
N PHE A 35 8.08 6.93 9.63
CA PHE A 35 8.91 7.92 8.93
C PHE A 35 10.38 7.54 9.06
N GLU A 36 10.77 6.59 8.23
CA GLU A 36 12.09 5.97 8.15
C GLU A 36 12.58 5.97 6.70
N PRO A 37 13.90 6.05 6.45
CA PRO A 37 14.46 6.01 5.09
C PRO A 37 14.01 4.80 4.27
N GLN A 38 13.75 3.66 4.95
CA GLN A 38 13.23 2.44 4.35
C GLN A 38 11.97 2.65 3.52
N LYS A 39 11.10 3.57 3.93
CA LYS A 39 9.78 3.81 3.30
C LYS A 39 9.86 4.68 2.05
N ASP A 40 11.00 5.32 1.81
CA ASP A 40 11.29 6.17 0.64
C ASP A 40 10.15 7.15 0.30
N TYR A 41 9.79 7.96 1.29
CA TYR A 41 8.76 8.99 1.12
C TYR A 41 9.11 10.01 0.04
N LEU A 42 10.40 10.21 -0.27
CA LEU A 42 10.81 11.08 -1.37
C LEU A 42 10.29 10.56 -2.71
N THR A 43 10.39 9.24 -2.97
CA THR A 43 9.81 8.63 -4.18
C THR A 43 8.30 8.75 -4.18
N ALA A 44 7.60 8.57 -3.05
CA ALA A 44 6.16 8.79 -2.95
C ALA A 44 5.79 10.23 -3.32
N ILE A 45 6.48 11.21 -2.75
CA ILE A 45 6.25 12.64 -3.00
C ILE A 45 6.52 13.00 -4.46
N LYS A 46 7.62 12.50 -5.07
CA LYS A 46 7.90 12.67 -6.50
C LYS A 46 6.80 12.06 -7.38
N THR A 47 6.27 10.91 -6.99
CA THR A 47 5.15 10.25 -7.67
C THR A 47 3.91 11.14 -7.69
N ILE A 48 3.54 11.72 -6.54
CA ILE A 48 2.39 12.61 -6.40
C ILE A 48 2.62 13.94 -7.14
N ALA A 49 3.83 14.47 -7.09
CA ALA A 49 4.18 15.70 -7.84
C ALA A 49 4.08 15.50 -9.36
N ASP A 50 4.46 14.33 -9.85
CA ASP A 50 4.29 13.98 -11.26
C ASP A 50 2.83 13.78 -11.64
N LEU A 51 2.05 13.05 -10.84
CA LEU A 51 0.62 12.82 -10.99
C LEU A 51 -0.16 14.14 -11.08
N ARG A 52 0.16 15.11 -10.21
CA ARG A 52 -0.49 16.42 -10.12
C ARG A 52 -0.41 17.22 -11.43
N LYS A 53 0.60 16.99 -12.27
CA LYS A 53 0.71 17.66 -13.59
C LYS A 53 -0.44 17.32 -14.51
N THR A 54 -1.05 16.15 -14.33
CA THR A 54 -2.12 15.64 -15.21
C THR A 54 -3.48 15.62 -14.51
N ARG A 55 -3.52 15.41 -13.17
CA ARG A 55 -4.75 15.32 -12.40
C ARG A 55 -4.63 16.03 -11.05
N GLN A 56 -5.71 16.70 -10.58
CA GLN A 56 -5.70 17.52 -9.37
C GLN A 56 -6.85 17.22 -8.40
N ASP A 57 -7.79 16.38 -8.76
CA ASP A 57 -8.97 16.00 -7.96
C ASP A 57 -8.69 14.79 -7.06
N PHE A 58 -7.59 14.88 -6.31
CA PHE A 58 -7.21 13.88 -5.30
C PHE A 58 -6.56 14.53 -4.08
N VAL A 59 -6.54 13.79 -2.99
CA VAL A 59 -5.77 14.10 -1.77
C VAL A 59 -4.77 12.96 -1.52
N PHE A 60 -3.54 13.32 -1.18
CA PHE A 60 -2.52 12.38 -0.72
C PHE A 60 -2.47 12.41 0.80
N THR A 61 -2.73 11.28 1.46
CA THR A 61 -2.68 11.15 2.91
C THR A 61 -1.47 10.32 3.32
N ILE A 62 -0.61 10.90 4.14
CA ILE A 62 0.57 10.24 4.71
C ILE A 62 0.29 10.01 6.19
N ILE A 63 0.27 8.74 6.63
CA ILE A 63 0.09 8.39 8.05
C ILE A 63 1.36 7.75 8.58
N GLY A 64 1.85 8.26 9.70
CA GLY A 64 3.00 7.66 10.35
C GLY A 64 3.60 8.53 11.45
N HIS A 65 4.75 8.11 11.93
CA HIS A 65 5.62 8.86 12.83
C HIS A 65 7.06 8.34 12.67
N GLY A 66 8.04 9.13 13.05
CA GLY A 66 9.44 8.70 13.01
C GLY A 66 10.40 9.88 12.86
N HIS A 67 11.69 9.54 12.80
CA HIS A 67 12.75 10.55 12.92
C HIS A 67 12.94 11.44 11.68
N ILE A 68 12.41 11.05 10.50
CA ILE A 68 12.46 11.87 9.30
C ILE A 68 11.18 12.68 9.05
N GLU A 69 10.32 12.89 10.07
CA GLU A 69 9.07 13.63 9.90
C GLU A 69 9.28 15.03 9.31
N THR A 70 10.21 15.80 9.87
CA THR A 70 10.54 17.15 9.37
C THR A 70 10.92 17.08 7.90
N GLN A 71 11.78 16.15 7.52
CA GLN A 71 12.23 15.98 6.14
C GLN A 71 11.07 15.63 5.20
N VAL A 72 10.11 14.81 5.63
CA VAL A 72 8.90 14.51 4.84
C VAL A 72 8.07 15.78 4.61
N ARG A 73 7.92 16.62 5.62
CA ARG A 73 7.21 17.92 5.50
C ARG A 73 7.94 18.88 4.55
N ASP A 74 9.25 18.97 4.68
CA ASP A 74 10.10 19.81 3.81
C ASP A 74 9.97 19.39 2.34
N TRP A 75 10.00 18.09 2.06
CA TRP A 75 9.78 17.58 0.69
C TRP A 75 8.38 17.89 0.17
N VAL A 76 7.33 17.77 0.99
CA VAL A 76 5.96 18.12 0.57
C VAL A 76 5.88 19.59 0.17
N GLU A 77 6.53 20.48 0.91
CA GLU A 77 6.62 21.90 0.59
C GLU A 77 7.47 22.16 -0.67
N GLU A 78 8.68 21.59 -0.75
CA GLU A 78 9.61 21.72 -1.87
C GLU A 78 8.97 21.33 -3.22
N TYR A 79 8.18 20.23 -3.19
CA TYR A 79 7.47 19.75 -4.39
C TYR A 79 6.12 20.45 -4.63
N GLY A 80 5.78 21.47 -3.84
CA GLY A 80 4.56 22.26 -3.98
C GLY A 80 3.27 21.47 -3.74
N LEU A 81 3.30 20.49 -2.82
CA LEU A 81 2.19 19.58 -2.55
C LEU A 81 1.40 19.92 -1.29
N THR A 82 1.70 21.01 -0.60
CA THR A 82 1.07 21.39 0.69
C THR A 82 -0.46 21.37 0.62
N ASN A 83 -1.06 21.85 -0.47
CA ASN A 83 -2.52 21.88 -0.63
C ASN A 83 -3.13 20.53 -1.10
N TYR A 84 -2.30 19.54 -1.40
CA TYR A 84 -2.70 18.22 -1.87
C TYR A 84 -2.39 17.10 -0.90
N THR A 85 -1.64 17.42 0.20
CA THR A 85 -1.14 16.42 1.12
C THR A 85 -1.61 16.67 2.54
N GLN A 86 -2.11 15.63 3.19
CA GLN A 86 -2.38 15.59 4.61
C GLN A 86 -1.36 14.69 5.29
N ILE A 87 -0.66 15.19 6.30
CA ILE A 87 0.26 14.40 7.12
C ILE A 87 -0.35 14.22 8.50
N LEU A 88 -0.66 12.98 8.85
CA LEU A 88 -1.31 12.59 10.10
C LEU A 88 -0.31 11.81 10.96
N ILE A 89 -0.03 12.34 12.15
CA ILE A 89 0.95 11.75 13.06
C ILE A 89 0.26 10.81 14.03
N ALA A 90 0.49 9.50 13.87
CA ALA A 90 0.00 8.43 14.72
C ALA A 90 -1.47 8.63 15.20
N PRO A 91 -2.44 8.88 14.30
CA PRO A 91 -3.82 9.07 14.71
C PRO A 91 -4.38 7.76 15.30
N ASP A 92 -5.28 7.87 16.28
CA ASP A 92 -5.89 6.69 16.94
C ASP A 92 -6.79 5.88 16.01
N ASN A 93 -7.34 6.53 14.96
CA ASN A 93 -8.30 5.94 14.02
C ASN A 93 -7.71 5.56 12.65
N VAL A 94 -6.43 5.11 12.61
CA VAL A 94 -5.73 4.73 11.36
C VAL A 94 -6.56 3.80 10.47
N GLN A 95 -7.21 2.80 11.06
CA GLN A 95 -7.99 1.81 10.31
C GLN A 95 -9.23 2.42 9.63
N GLU A 96 -9.88 3.39 10.25
CA GLU A 96 -11.03 4.09 9.67
C GLU A 96 -10.58 4.99 8.52
N ILE A 97 -9.47 5.71 8.69
CA ILE A 97 -8.88 6.56 7.65
C ILE A 97 -8.45 5.68 6.47
N LEU A 98 -7.75 4.57 6.74
CA LEU A 98 -7.34 3.62 5.71
C LEU A 98 -8.56 3.05 4.96
N LYS A 99 -9.60 2.63 5.68
CA LYS A 99 -10.85 2.12 5.10
C LYS A 99 -11.52 3.11 4.14
N SER A 100 -11.35 4.41 4.36
CA SER A 100 -11.93 5.45 3.52
C SER A 100 -11.10 5.77 2.27
N ALA A 101 -9.86 5.27 2.16
CA ALA A 101 -8.96 5.56 1.05
C ALA A 101 -9.33 4.78 -0.21
N ASP A 102 -8.91 5.30 -1.36
CA ASP A 102 -9.24 4.74 -2.67
C ASP A 102 -8.07 3.98 -3.31
N ILE A 103 -6.83 4.38 -3.06
CA ILE A 103 -5.62 3.73 -3.56
C ILE A 103 -4.55 3.75 -2.47
N TYR A 104 -3.86 2.62 -2.28
CA TYR A 104 -2.71 2.51 -1.38
C TYR A 104 -1.41 2.61 -2.18
N LEU A 105 -0.50 3.51 -1.77
CA LEU A 105 0.82 3.68 -2.34
C LEU A 105 1.89 3.21 -1.36
N SER A 106 2.81 2.35 -1.81
CA SER A 106 3.99 1.93 -1.05
C SER A 106 5.26 2.05 -1.88
N THR A 107 6.22 2.84 -1.42
CA THR A 107 7.47 3.12 -2.13
C THR A 107 8.69 2.53 -1.45
N SER A 108 8.51 1.61 -0.52
CA SER A 108 9.58 1.04 0.31
C SER A 108 10.76 0.51 -0.50
N LEU A 109 11.96 0.71 0.02
CA LEU A 109 13.21 0.19 -0.54
C LEU A 109 13.41 -1.30 -0.24
N PHE A 110 12.90 -1.76 0.89
CA PHE A 110 12.91 -3.16 1.32
C PHE A 110 11.78 -3.43 2.32
N GLU A 111 11.26 -4.64 2.30
CA GLU A 111 10.20 -5.12 3.20
C GLU A 111 10.44 -6.61 3.50
N GLY A 112 9.85 -7.10 4.61
CA GLY A 112 9.46 -8.50 4.69
C GLY A 112 8.06 -8.66 4.10
N THR A 113 7.17 -9.35 4.79
CA THR A 113 5.74 -9.34 4.46
C THR A 113 5.13 -8.04 5.00
N SER A 114 4.67 -7.16 4.12
CA SER A 114 4.19 -5.82 4.51
C SER A 114 2.81 -5.86 5.14
N ASN A 115 2.73 -5.59 6.45
CA ASN A 115 1.45 -5.51 7.17
C ASN A 115 0.55 -4.40 6.61
N SER A 116 1.11 -3.25 6.29
CA SER A 116 0.32 -2.12 5.78
C SER A 116 -0.28 -2.39 4.39
N ILE A 117 0.37 -3.19 3.56
CA ILE A 117 -0.22 -3.70 2.30
C ILE A 117 -1.36 -4.68 2.62
N MET A 118 -1.18 -5.60 3.56
CA MET A 118 -2.25 -6.52 3.97
C MET A 118 -3.46 -5.76 4.55
N GLU A 119 -3.22 -4.71 5.34
CA GLU A 119 -4.28 -3.84 5.85
C GLU A 119 -5.05 -3.15 4.73
N ALA A 120 -4.35 -2.62 3.72
CA ALA A 120 -4.99 -2.03 2.54
C ALA A 120 -5.82 -3.08 1.76
N MET A 121 -5.27 -4.26 1.54
CA MET A 121 -5.98 -5.38 0.90
C MET A 121 -7.23 -5.79 1.70
N ASN A 122 -7.14 -5.80 3.03
CA ASN A 122 -8.29 -6.11 3.91
C ASN A 122 -9.47 -5.15 3.66
N TRP A 123 -9.19 -3.89 3.41
CA TRP A 123 -10.20 -2.88 3.11
C TRP A 123 -10.54 -2.76 1.61
N SER A 124 -10.20 -3.77 0.79
CA SER A 124 -10.45 -3.76 -0.66
C SER A 124 -9.87 -2.52 -1.36
N ILE A 125 -8.67 -2.10 -0.95
CA ILE A 125 -7.96 -0.98 -1.54
C ILE A 125 -6.91 -1.54 -2.51
N PRO A 126 -6.92 -1.18 -3.80
CA PRO A 126 -5.88 -1.58 -4.74
C PRO A 126 -4.54 -0.96 -4.35
N VAL A 127 -3.47 -1.72 -4.56
CA VAL A 127 -2.14 -1.35 -4.13
C VAL A 127 -1.25 -1.03 -5.32
N VAL A 128 -0.57 0.10 -5.28
CA VAL A 128 0.54 0.45 -6.18
C VAL A 128 1.81 0.46 -5.33
N ALA A 129 2.74 -0.47 -5.59
CA ALA A 129 3.88 -0.67 -4.71
C ALA A 129 5.19 -0.93 -5.45
N THR A 130 6.30 -0.66 -4.78
CA THR A 130 7.62 -1.13 -5.23
C THR A 130 7.72 -2.65 -5.09
N ASN A 131 8.37 -3.30 -6.06
CA ASN A 131 8.58 -4.75 -6.09
C ASN A 131 9.77 -5.13 -5.20
N VAL A 132 9.53 -5.19 -3.89
CA VAL A 132 10.53 -5.49 -2.86
C VAL A 132 10.03 -6.55 -1.88
N GLY A 133 10.96 -7.32 -1.31
CA GLY A 133 10.64 -8.36 -0.31
C GLY A 133 9.53 -9.29 -0.80
N ASP A 134 8.54 -9.50 0.04
CA ASP A 134 7.40 -10.39 -0.26
C ASP A 134 6.22 -9.66 -0.95
N ASN A 135 6.40 -8.42 -1.42
CA ASN A 135 5.32 -7.68 -2.08
C ASN A 135 4.77 -8.44 -3.30
N ASN A 136 5.62 -9.16 -4.04
CA ASN A 136 5.20 -10.01 -5.16
C ASN A 136 4.43 -11.29 -4.73
N GLN A 137 4.47 -11.65 -3.47
CA GLN A 137 3.63 -12.70 -2.91
C GLN A 137 2.24 -12.17 -2.56
N LEU A 138 2.14 -10.94 -2.09
CA LEU A 138 0.87 -10.26 -1.78
C LEU A 138 0.18 -9.74 -3.04
N ILE A 139 0.95 -9.14 -3.95
CA ILE A 139 0.43 -8.49 -5.14
C ILE A 139 0.79 -9.32 -6.38
N LYS A 140 -0.23 -9.76 -7.11
CA LYS A 140 -0.09 -10.28 -8.47
C LYS A 140 -0.25 -9.09 -9.41
N ASP A 141 0.87 -8.71 -10.06
CA ASP A 141 0.92 -7.52 -10.90
C ASP A 141 -0.21 -7.48 -11.93
N SER A 142 -0.77 -6.29 -12.12
CA SER A 142 -1.89 -6.00 -13.03
C SER A 142 -3.20 -6.75 -12.73
N TRP A 143 -3.29 -7.52 -11.63
CA TRP A 143 -4.49 -8.26 -11.25
C TRP A 143 -5.15 -7.71 -9.97
N ASN A 144 -4.40 -7.58 -8.87
CA ASN A 144 -4.89 -6.99 -7.61
C ASN A 144 -4.08 -5.77 -7.16
N GLY A 145 -3.21 -5.25 -8.03
CA GLY A 145 -2.37 -4.10 -7.80
C GLY A 145 -1.27 -3.99 -8.86
N TYR A 146 -0.33 -3.09 -8.66
CA TYR A 146 0.82 -2.89 -9.54
C TYR A 146 2.12 -2.97 -8.77
N LEU A 147 3.13 -3.63 -9.38
CA LEU A 147 4.47 -3.76 -8.86
C LEU A 147 5.47 -3.04 -9.76
N ILE A 148 6.17 -2.08 -9.21
CA ILE A 148 7.07 -1.17 -9.93
C ILE A 148 8.49 -1.26 -9.36
N SER A 149 9.49 -1.00 -10.19
CA SER A 149 10.87 -0.95 -9.73
C SER A 149 11.10 0.18 -8.72
N ILE A 150 12.03 -0.03 -7.79
CA ILE A 150 12.43 0.99 -6.78
C ILE A 150 12.80 2.27 -7.50
N GLY A 151 12.31 3.42 -6.99
CA GLY A 151 12.66 4.75 -7.47
C GLY A 151 11.99 5.18 -8.78
N ASP A 152 11.23 4.30 -9.44
CA ASP A 152 10.52 4.64 -10.69
C ASP A 152 9.20 5.38 -10.41
N TYR A 153 9.34 6.62 -9.92
CA TYR A 153 8.21 7.48 -9.58
C TYR A 153 7.30 7.78 -10.78
N LYS A 154 7.81 7.76 -12.02
CA LYS A 154 7.01 8.01 -13.22
C LYS A 154 6.06 6.86 -13.49
N LYS A 155 6.56 5.62 -13.37
CA LYS A 155 5.74 4.42 -13.53
C LYS A 155 4.70 4.29 -12.43
N LEU A 156 5.08 4.63 -11.19
CA LEU A 156 4.14 4.72 -10.06
C LEU A 156 3.03 5.72 -10.36
N SER A 157 3.37 6.92 -10.84
CA SER A 157 2.43 7.98 -11.23
C SER A 157 1.47 7.52 -12.35
N GLU A 158 1.99 6.86 -13.39
CA GLU A 158 1.20 6.30 -14.50
C GLU A 158 0.14 5.31 -13.99
N HIS A 159 0.49 4.41 -13.08
CA HIS A 159 -0.45 3.43 -12.54
C HIS A 159 -1.45 4.04 -11.55
N LEU A 160 -1.05 5.04 -10.76
CA LEU A 160 -2.00 5.83 -9.96
C LEU A 160 -3.01 6.54 -10.86
N LEU A 161 -2.54 7.20 -11.92
CA LEU A 161 -3.40 7.88 -12.89
C LEU A 161 -4.41 6.93 -13.52
N LYS A 162 -3.97 5.73 -13.91
CA LYS A 162 -4.84 4.70 -14.47
C LYS A 162 -5.95 4.30 -13.50
N LEU A 163 -5.63 4.07 -12.23
CA LEU A 163 -6.62 3.73 -11.21
C LEU A 163 -7.55 4.90 -10.84
N LEU A 164 -7.09 6.13 -10.97
CA LEU A 164 -7.92 7.31 -10.78
C LEU A 164 -8.89 7.56 -11.94
N HIS A 165 -8.55 7.10 -13.15
CA HIS A 165 -9.41 7.23 -14.33
C HIS A 165 -10.43 6.12 -14.50
N ASP A 166 -10.15 4.93 -13.98
CA ASP A 166 -10.99 3.75 -14.17
C ASP A 166 -11.47 3.23 -12.81
N ASP A 167 -12.64 3.72 -12.39
CA ASP A 167 -13.27 3.35 -11.13
C ASP A 167 -13.59 1.86 -11.07
N LYS A 168 -14.04 1.28 -12.19
CA LYS A 168 -14.34 -0.14 -12.26
C LYS A 168 -13.08 -0.98 -12.02
N LEU A 169 -12.00 -0.66 -12.72
CA LEU A 169 -10.71 -1.33 -12.53
C LEU A 169 -10.21 -1.20 -11.10
N ARG A 170 -10.30 0.02 -10.52
CA ARG A 170 -9.87 0.30 -9.15
C ARG A 170 -10.62 -0.55 -8.14
N ILE A 171 -11.94 -0.60 -8.24
CA ILE A 171 -12.81 -1.37 -7.35
C ILE A 171 -12.54 -2.88 -7.50
N GLU A 172 -12.51 -3.39 -8.74
CA GLU A 172 -12.24 -4.81 -9.00
C GLU A 172 -10.87 -5.26 -8.49
N MET A 173 -9.83 -4.44 -8.69
CA MET A 173 -8.49 -4.73 -8.15
C MET A 173 -8.49 -4.80 -6.62
N GLY A 174 -9.19 -3.90 -5.96
CA GLY A 174 -9.31 -3.89 -4.51
C GLY A 174 -10.01 -5.15 -3.98
N ILE A 175 -11.13 -5.55 -4.61
CA ILE A 175 -11.85 -6.78 -4.25
C ILE A 175 -10.94 -8.02 -4.40
N ARG A 176 -10.24 -8.13 -5.54
CA ARG A 176 -9.27 -9.22 -5.77
C ARG A 176 -8.13 -9.22 -4.74
N GLY A 177 -7.72 -8.04 -4.27
CA GLY A 177 -6.76 -7.90 -3.17
C GLY A 177 -7.28 -8.54 -1.89
N ASN A 178 -8.50 -8.21 -1.49
CA ASN A 178 -9.15 -8.78 -0.32
C ASN A 178 -9.31 -10.31 -0.43
N GLU A 179 -9.78 -10.81 -1.58
CA GLU A 179 -9.89 -12.24 -1.83
C GLU A 179 -8.53 -12.96 -1.70
N ARG A 180 -7.47 -12.37 -2.25
CA ARG A 180 -6.12 -12.93 -2.17
C ARG A 180 -5.59 -12.97 -0.73
N LEU A 181 -6.00 -12.02 0.12
CA LEU A 181 -5.56 -11.95 1.51
C LEU A 181 -5.97 -13.21 2.31
N HIS A 182 -7.02 -13.93 1.91
CA HIS A 182 -7.40 -15.20 2.53
C HIS A 182 -6.31 -16.28 2.47
N ASN A 183 -5.35 -16.18 1.55
CA ASN A 183 -4.18 -17.06 1.54
C ASN A 183 -3.21 -16.80 2.71
N TYR A 184 -3.39 -15.68 3.41
CA TYR A 184 -2.61 -15.22 4.56
C TYR A 184 -3.44 -15.24 5.85
N SER A 185 -4.55 -15.97 5.90
CA SER A 185 -5.38 -16.10 7.10
C SER A 185 -4.63 -16.86 8.20
N VAL A 186 -5.10 -16.70 9.43
CA VAL A 186 -4.56 -17.42 10.60
C VAL A 186 -4.65 -18.93 10.40
N GLU A 187 -5.74 -19.43 9.84
CA GLU A 187 -5.97 -20.86 9.57
C GLU A 187 -4.89 -21.39 8.62
N ARG A 188 -4.60 -20.68 7.54
CA ARG A 188 -3.54 -21.04 6.59
C ARG A 188 -2.17 -21.00 7.22
N PHE A 189 -1.91 -20.02 8.06
CA PHE A 189 -0.65 -19.94 8.81
C PHE A 189 -0.46 -21.15 9.72
N VAL A 190 -1.48 -21.49 10.52
CA VAL A 190 -1.45 -22.66 11.42
C VAL A 190 -1.24 -23.95 10.63
N GLU A 191 -1.99 -24.14 9.53
CA GLU A 191 -1.84 -25.33 8.66
C GLU A 191 -0.40 -25.47 8.14
N ASN A 192 0.20 -24.38 7.63
CA ASN A 192 1.56 -24.38 7.11
C ASN A 192 2.59 -24.65 8.21
N TYR A 193 2.38 -24.11 9.41
CA TYR A 193 3.25 -24.31 10.56
C TYR A 193 3.21 -25.75 11.05
N SER A 194 2.01 -26.34 11.18
CA SER A 194 1.84 -27.74 11.61
C SER A 194 2.54 -28.72 10.65
N LYS A 195 2.43 -28.51 9.33
CA LYS A 195 3.14 -29.31 8.32
C LYS A 195 4.66 -29.29 8.44
N VAL A 196 5.23 -28.26 9.07
CA VAL A 196 6.68 -28.15 9.30
C VAL A 196 7.09 -28.90 10.57
N LEU A 197 6.25 -28.90 11.60
CA LEU A 197 6.51 -29.59 12.87
C LEU A 197 6.35 -31.12 12.76
N GLU A 198 5.51 -31.62 11.84
CA GLU A 198 5.26 -33.05 11.62
C GLU A 198 6.35 -33.73 10.76
N LYS A 199 7.35 -33.01 10.29
CA LYS A 199 8.52 -33.51 9.50
C LYS A 199 9.79 -33.61 10.31
#